data_9b1e3097278641758c56f838c7c75bbf
#
_entry.id   9b1e3097278641758c56f838c7c75bbf
#
_cell.length_a   1.000
_cell.length_b   1.000
_cell.length_c   1.000
_cell.angle_alpha   90.00
_cell.angle_beta   90.00
_cell.angle_gamma   90.00
#
_symmetry.space_group_name_H-M   'P 1'
#
loop_
_entity.id
_entity.type
_entity.pdbx_description
1 polymer ?
#
loop_
_entity_poly.entity_id
_entity_poly.type
_entity_poly.pdbx_seq_one_letter_code
_entity_poly.pdbx_strand_id
1 'polypeptide(L)'
;MAWMMDEYSALDKFNSPGFITGKPIVLGGSHGRDRSTALGVVIAIEQAAKRRNMQIEGAKVVIQGFGNAGSFLAKFLYDLGAKIVGISDAYGALHDPNGLDIDYLLDRRDSFGTVTNLFEETISNKELFELDCDILVPAAISNQITEDNAHDIKASIVVEAANGPTTPEATRILTERGILLVPDVLASAGGVTVSYFEWVQNNQGYYWSEEEVNEKLREKLEAAFDTIYELSQNRKIDMRLAAYIIGIKRTAEAAR
;
A
#
# COMPACT_ATOMS: atom_id res chain seq x y z
N MET A 1 19.57 -1.46 11.84
CA MET A 1 20.24 -0.92 10.63
C MET A 1 21.60 -0.27 10.95
N ALA A 2 21.67 0.72 11.87
CA ALA A 2 22.93 1.41 12.20
C ALA A 2 24.06 0.46 12.59
N TRP A 3 23.84 -0.44 13.55
CA TRP A 3 24.85 -1.42 13.99
C TRP A 3 25.30 -2.36 12.88
N MET A 4 24.39 -2.77 11.96
CA MET A 4 24.74 -3.61 10.83
C MET A 4 25.64 -2.87 9.83
N MET A 5 25.36 -1.60 9.59
CA MET A 5 26.18 -0.76 8.71
C MET A 5 27.57 -0.51 9.31
N ASP A 6 27.64 -0.25 10.62
CA ASP A 6 28.89 -0.02 11.35
C ASP A 6 29.80 -1.26 11.29
N GLU A 7 29.28 -2.42 11.65
CA GLU A 7 30.01 -3.69 11.62
C GLU A 7 30.48 -4.03 10.19
N TYR A 8 29.61 -3.89 9.19
CA TYR A 8 29.99 -4.15 7.80
C TYR A 8 31.07 -3.19 7.33
N SER A 9 30.97 -1.90 7.65
CA SER A 9 32.00 -0.90 7.29
C SER A 9 33.35 -1.18 7.95
N ALA A 10 33.33 -1.68 9.20
CA ALA A 10 34.55 -2.10 9.88
C ALA A 10 35.21 -3.30 9.21
N LEU A 11 34.44 -4.31 8.77
CA LEU A 11 34.93 -5.48 8.04
C LEU A 11 35.43 -5.12 6.65
N ASP A 12 34.72 -4.27 5.94
CA ASP A 12 35.07 -3.82 4.58
C ASP A 12 36.21 -2.79 4.59
N LYS A 13 36.55 -2.22 5.76
CA LYS A 13 37.51 -1.14 5.94
C LYS A 13 37.17 0.14 5.14
N PHE A 14 35.92 0.31 4.82
CA PHE A 14 35.39 1.43 4.07
C PHE A 14 34.00 1.82 4.58
N ASN A 15 33.64 3.09 4.51
CA ASN A 15 32.29 3.49 4.84
C ASN A 15 31.34 3.05 3.72
N SER A 16 30.48 2.05 4.03
CA SER A 16 29.62 1.39 3.06
C SER A 16 28.12 1.65 3.33
N PRO A 17 27.64 2.92 3.19
CA PRO A 17 26.26 3.27 3.50
C PRO A 17 25.23 2.59 2.59
N GLY A 18 25.62 2.12 1.40
CA GLY A 18 24.78 1.36 0.48
C GLY A 18 24.55 -0.10 0.87
N PHE A 19 25.22 -0.60 1.92
CA PHE A 19 25.11 -2.01 2.34
C PHE A 19 23.69 -2.40 2.75
N ILE A 20 22.95 -1.50 3.41
CA ILE A 20 21.61 -1.79 3.93
C ILE A 20 20.71 -0.55 3.76
N THR A 21 19.41 -0.76 3.58
CA THR A 21 18.41 0.29 3.44
C THR A 21 17.46 0.37 4.64
N GLY A 22 16.70 1.47 4.75
CA GLY A 22 15.84 1.74 5.90
C GLY A 22 16.60 2.32 7.10
N LYS A 23 17.73 3.01 6.81
CA LYS A 23 18.55 3.67 7.82
C LYS A 23 17.91 4.99 8.30
N PRO A 24 18.28 5.47 9.50
CA PRO A 24 18.01 6.87 9.87
C PRO A 24 18.63 7.84 8.85
N ILE A 25 18.00 9.00 8.66
CA ILE A 25 18.44 10.02 7.71
C ILE A 25 19.90 10.42 7.94
N VAL A 26 20.30 10.59 9.21
CA VAL A 26 21.69 10.95 9.59
C VAL A 26 22.74 9.91 9.18
N LEU A 27 22.32 8.69 8.85
CA LEU A 27 23.19 7.60 8.38
C LEU A 27 23.01 7.31 6.89
N GLY A 28 22.45 8.25 6.13
CA GLY A 28 22.23 8.12 4.70
C GLY A 28 20.91 7.41 4.36
N GLY A 29 19.90 7.48 5.25
CA GLY A 29 18.53 7.09 4.93
C GLY A 29 17.90 8.03 3.90
N SER A 30 16.91 7.56 3.15
CA SER A 30 16.17 8.39 2.20
C SER A 30 14.97 9.07 2.87
N HIS A 31 14.78 10.36 2.57
CA HIS A 31 13.55 11.05 2.93
C HIS A 31 12.32 10.33 2.37
N GLY A 32 11.19 10.42 3.07
CA GLY A 32 9.92 9.82 2.67
C GLY A 32 9.85 8.28 2.78
N ARG A 33 10.94 7.57 3.16
CA ARG A 33 10.97 6.10 3.21
C ARG A 33 9.96 5.51 4.19
N ASP A 34 9.73 6.16 5.32
CA ASP A 34 8.82 5.75 6.38
C ASP A 34 7.36 5.66 5.93
N ARG A 35 6.95 6.52 5.00
CA ARG A 35 5.58 6.61 4.47
C ARG A 35 5.45 6.17 3.00
N SER A 36 6.55 5.78 2.36
CA SER A 36 6.57 5.45 0.92
C SER A 36 5.70 4.26 0.53
N THR A 37 5.50 3.28 1.42
CA THR A 37 4.56 2.18 1.17
C THR A 37 3.14 2.71 1.06
N ALA A 38 2.70 3.53 2.01
CA ALA A 38 1.37 4.13 1.97
C ALA A 38 1.17 5.03 0.74
N LEU A 39 2.18 5.85 0.41
CA LEU A 39 2.14 6.70 -0.79
C LEU A 39 2.04 5.85 -2.08
N GLY A 40 2.74 4.71 -2.14
CA GLY A 40 2.61 3.76 -3.25
C GLY A 40 1.19 3.22 -3.41
N VAL A 41 0.53 2.88 -2.30
CA VAL A 41 -0.87 2.44 -2.30
C VAL A 41 -1.79 3.57 -2.77
N VAL A 42 -1.56 4.81 -2.34
CA VAL A 42 -2.34 5.98 -2.82
C VAL A 42 -2.21 6.15 -4.32
N ILE A 43 -0.99 6.11 -4.86
CA ILE A 43 -0.75 6.19 -6.31
C ILE A 43 -1.50 5.07 -7.05
N ALA A 44 -1.47 3.85 -6.53
CA ALA A 44 -2.19 2.72 -7.11
C ALA A 44 -3.72 2.93 -7.07
N ILE A 45 -4.26 3.50 -5.98
CA ILE A 45 -5.67 3.88 -5.85
C ILE A 45 -6.05 4.95 -6.89
N GLU A 46 -5.24 6.00 -7.03
CA GLU A 46 -5.47 7.07 -8.01
C GLU A 46 -5.50 6.52 -9.44
N GLN A 47 -4.58 5.62 -9.79
CA GLN A 47 -4.56 4.99 -11.10
C GLN A 47 -5.78 4.06 -11.31
N ALA A 48 -6.16 3.27 -10.31
CA ALA A 48 -7.35 2.41 -10.37
C ALA A 48 -8.64 3.24 -10.51
N ALA A 49 -8.76 4.33 -9.75
CA ALA A 49 -9.89 5.26 -9.81
C ALA A 49 -10.01 5.90 -11.21
N LYS A 50 -8.89 6.35 -11.82
CA LYS A 50 -8.86 6.84 -13.20
C LYS A 50 -9.42 5.79 -14.19
N ARG A 51 -9.06 4.51 -14.04
CA ARG A 51 -9.55 3.41 -14.91
C ARG A 51 -11.05 3.12 -14.70
N ARG A 52 -11.62 3.54 -13.58
CA ARG A 52 -13.05 3.41 -13.25
C ARG A 52 -13.84 4.71 -13.44
N ASN A 53 -13.22 5.78 -13.95
CA ASN A 53 -13.80 7.13 -14.04
C ASN A 53 -14.35 7.62 -12.69
N MET A 54 -13.66 7.28 -11.61
CA MET A 54 -14.01 7.64 -10.23
C MET A 54 -13.14 8.82 -9.78
N GLN A 55 -13.73 9.77 -9.07
CA GLN A 55 -12.99 10.81 -8.34
C GLN A 55 -12.64 10.31 -6.95
N ILE A 56 -11.46 10.64 -6.44
CA ILE A 56 -11.05 10.31 -5.07
C ILE A 56 -11.80 11.20 -4.06
N GLU A 57 -11.98 12.48 -4.40
CA GLU A 57 -12.74 13.41 -3.57
C GLU A 57 -14.18 12.88 -3.40
N GLY A 58 -14.60 12.71 -2.15
CA GLY A 58 -15.91 12.19 -1.78
C GLY A 58 -16.07 10.66 -1.88
N ALA A 59 -15.10 9.93 -2.45
CA ALA A 59 -15.16 8.47 -2.53
C ALA A 59 -15.15 7.85 -1.13
N LYS A 60 -15.99 6.86 -0.91
CA LYS A 60 -16.04 6.08 0.35
C LYS A 60 -14.95 5.04 0.36
N VAL A 61 -14.09 5.10 1.34
CA VAL A 61 -12.96 4.18 1.50
C VAL A 61 -13.06 3.42 2.81
N VAL A 62 -12.84 2.12 2.75
CA VAL A 62 -12.68 1.24 3.91
C VAL A 62 -11.24 0.74 3.96
N ILE A 63 -10.61 0.84 5.12
CA ILE A 63 -9.23 0.42 5.35
C ILE A 63 -9.19 -0.61 6.48
N GLN A 64 -8.75 -1.82 6.18
CA GLN A 64 -8.50 -2.82 7.22
C GLN A 64 -7.08 -2.64 7.77
N GLY A 65 -6.99 -2.31 9.04
CA GLY A 65 -5.72 -2.08 9.74
C GLY A 65 -5.32 -0.61 9.82
N PHE A 66 -4.98 -0.16 11.03
CA PHE A 66 -4.56 1.22 11.30
C PHE A 66 -3.13 1.29 11.89
N GLY A 67 -2.31 0.29 11.53
CA GLY A 67 -0.88 0.26 11.82
C GLY A 67 -0.12 1.33 11.01
N ASN A 68 1.21 1.15 10.86
CA ASN A 68 2.04 2.16 10.20
C ASN A 68 1.56 2.48 8.77
N ALA A 69 1.39 1.46 7.91
CA ALA A 69 0.96 1.69 6.52
C ALA A 69 -0.48 2.22 6.43
N GLY A 70 -1.41 1.59 7.16
CA GLY A 70 -2.84 1.94 7.10
C GLY A 70 -3.13 3.35 7.62
N SER A 71 -2.43 3.81 8.65
CA SER A 71 -2.63 5.15 9.21
C SER A 71 -2.11 6.27 8.29
N PHE A 72 -0.92 6.11 7.68
CA PHE A 72 -0.45 7.06 6.68
C PHE A 72 -1.33 7.04 5.42
N LEU A 73 -1.78 5.85 5.00
CA LEU A 73 -2.72 5.72 3.89
C LEU A 73 -4.03 6.47 4.15
N ALA A 74 -4.62 6.26 5.33
CA ALA A 74 -5.85 6.96 5.73
C ALA A 74 -5.66 8.47 5.69
N LYS A 75 -4.53 8.98 6.23
CA LYS A 75 -4.23 10.42 6.20
C LYS A 75 -4.09 10.96 4.79
N PHE A 76 -3.33 10.31 3.93
CA PHE A 76 -3.16 10.76 2.54
C PHE A 76 -4.49 10.79 1.77
N LEU A 77 -5.33 9.76 1.93
CA LEU A 77 -6.64 9.74 1.26
C LEU A 77 -7.61 10.77 1.84
N TYR A 78 -7.58 10.97 3.15
CA TYR A 78 -8.37 12.00 3.83
C TYR A 78 -7.98 13.41 3.33
N ASP A 79 -6.69 13.69 3.18
CA ASP A 79 -6.18 14.96 2.64
C ASP A 79 -6.54 15.17 1.16
N LEU A 80 -6.75 14.09 0.41
CA LEU A 80 -7.27 14.11 -0.96
C LEU A 80 -8.80 14.23 -1.03
N GLY A 81 -9.47 14.38 0.10
CA GLY A 81 -10.91 14.57 0.20
C GLY A 81 -11.74 13.28 0.16
N ALA A 82 -11.12 12.10 0.26
CA ALA A 82 -11.86 10.85 0.40
C ALA A 82 -12.57 10.77 1.75
N LYS A 83 -13.70 10.06 1.79
CA LYS A 83 -14.44 9.74 3.01
C LYS A 83 -13.99 8.37 3.53
N ILE A 84 -13.19 8.36 4.58
CA ILE A 84 -12.79 7.11 5.21
C ILE A 84 -13.95 6.65 6.10
N VAL A 85 -14.80 5.76 5.59
CA VAL A 85 -16.03 5.32 6.26
C VAL A 85 -15.85 4.13 7.19
N GLY A 86 -14.73 3.43 7.08
CA GLY A 86 -14.42 2.28 7.94
C GLY A 86 -12.92 2.11 8.15
N ILE A 87 -12.52 1.89 9.40
CA ILE A 87 -11.14 1.57 9.78
C ILE A 87 -11.18 0.44 10.80
N SER A 88 -10.28 -0.53 10.69
CA SER A 88 -10.14 -1.55 11.72
C SER A 88 -8.76 -1.59 12.36
N ASP A 89 -8.73 -2.18 13.54
CA ASP A 89 -7.51 -2.64 14.21
C ASP A 89 -7.65 -4.13 14.60
N ALA A 90 -6.79 -4.61 15.52
CA ALA A 90 -6.79 -6.01 15.93
C ALA A 90 -8.04 -6.43 16.74
N TYR A 91 -8.80 -5.47 17.28
CA TYR A 91 -9.89 -5.72 18.22
C TYR A 91 -11.28 -5.55 17.59
N GLY A 92 -11.38 -4.81 16.49
CA GLY A 92 -12.64 -4.54 15.81
C GLY A 92 -12.51 -3.46 14.75
N ALA A 93 -13.61 -2.80 14.42
CA ALA A 93 -13.62 -1.73 13.44
C ALA A 93 -14.55 -0.58 13.85
N LEU A 94 -14.18 0.60 13.39
CA LEU A 94 -14.98 1.83 13.45
C LEU A 94 -15.69 2.01 12.13
N HIS A 95 -16.93 2.48 12.20
CA HIS A 95 -17.73 2.80 11.01
C HIS A 95 -18.49 4.12 11.21
N ASP A 96 -18.31 5.05 10.27
CA ASP A 96 -19.15 6.24 10.12
C ASP A 96 -19.45 6.47 8.64
N PRO A 97 -20.72 6.38 8.19
CA PRO A 97 -21.08 6.59 6.80
C PRO A 97 -20.82 8.01 6.29
N ASN A 98 -20.63 8.99 7.18
CA ASN A 98 -20.28 10.37 6.85
C ASN A 98 -18.77 10.59 6.72
N GLY A 99 -17.97 9.66 7.21
CA GLY A 99 -16.51 9.70 7.25
C GLY A 99 -15.95 9.94 8.65
N LEU A 100 -14.94 9.16 9.01
CA LEU A 100 -14.22 9.24 10.28
C LEU A 100 -13.28 10.46 10.29
N ASP A 101 -13.10 11.08 11.45
CA ASP A 101 -12.08 12.12 11.68
C ASP A 101 -10.71 11.46 11.83
N ILE A 102 -9.95 11.45 10.75
CA ILE A 102 -8.65 10.78 10.70
C ILE A 102 -7.60 11.50 11.54
N ASP A 103 -7.64 12.82 11.60
CA ASP A 103 -6.70 13.58 12.44
C ASP A 103 -6.93 13.29 13.93
N TYR A 104 -8.18 13.18 14.34
CA TYR A 104 -8.54 12.75 15.69
C TYR A 104 -8.01 11.35 16.03
N LEU A 105 -8.17 10.39 15.10
CA LEU A 105 -7.71 9.01 15.30
C LEU A 105 -6.18 8.92 15.35
N LEU A 106 -5.47 9.66 14.49
CA LEU A 106 -4.01 9.68 14.45
C LEU A 106 -3.39 10.25 15.72
N ASP A 107 -4.00 11.29 16.27
CA ASP A 107 -3.53 11.95 17.52
C ASP A 107 -3.68 11.03 18.76
N ARG A 108 -4.60 10.08 18.72
CA ARG A 108 -4.97 9.24 19.86
C ARG A 108 -4.62 7.76 19.74
N ARG A 109 -4.20 7.30 18.55
CA ARG A 109 -3.80 5.91 18.38
C ARG A 109 -2.62 5.56 19.28
N ASP A 110 -2.60 4.36 19.81
CA ASP A 110 -1.43 3.84 20.51
C ASP A 110 -0.30 3.41 19.55
N SER A 111 0.82 2.94 20.11
CA SER A 111 1.99 2.48 19.34
C SER A 111 1.70 1.25 18.47
N PHE A 112 0.61 0.53 18.72
CA PHE A 112 0.17 -0.65 17.95
C PHE A 112 -0.85 -0.29 16.89
N GLY A 113 -1.32 0.96 16.84
CA GLY A 113 -2.35 1.43 15.90
C GLY A 113 -3.77 1.12 16.38
N THR A 114 -3.97 0.89 17.68
CA THR A 114 -5.29 0.65 18.25
C THR A 114 -6.07 1.95 18.36
N VAL A 115 -7.28 1.96 17.86
CA VAL A 115 -8.20 3.11 17.89
C VAL A 115 -9.62 2.72 18.32
N THR A 116 -10.00 1.43 18.19
CA THR A 116 -11.35 0.97 18.57
C THR A 116 -11.65 1.15 20.05
N ASN A 117 -10.65 1.09 20.92
CA ASN A 117 -10.77 1.34 22.35
C ASN A 117 -11.16 2.78 22.72
N LEU A 118 -11.16 3.70 21.75
CA LEU A 118 -11.59 5.09 21.95
C LEU A 118 -13.11 5.28 21.85
N PHE A 119 -13.85 4.22 21.44
CA PHE A 119 -15.27 4.30 21.12
C PHE A 119 -16.05 3.18 21.84
N GLU A 120 -17.27 3.47 22.24
CA GLU A 120 -18.18 2.50 22.86
C GLU A 120 -18.83 1.60 21.80
N GLU A 121 -19.11 2.14 20.63
CA GLU A 121 -19.72 1.40 19.53
C GLU A 121 -18.67 1.02 18.47
N THR A 122 -18.51 -0.28 18.25
CA THR A 122 -17.62 -0.85 17.24
C THR A 122 -18.33 -1.98 16.50
N ILE A 123 -17.88 -2.26 15.28
CA ILE A 123 -18.31 -3.44 14.52
C ILE A 123 -17.19 -4.48 14.50
N SER A 124 -17.50 -5.69 14.09
CA SER A 124 -16.49 -6.73 13.93
C SER A 124 -15.62 -6.51 12.68
N ASN A 125 -14.43 -7.08 12.68
CA ASN A 125 -13.56 -7.09 11.49
C ASN A 125 -14.22 -7.79 10.27
N LYS A 126 -15.17 -8.69 10.49
CA LYS A 126 -15.95 -9.30 9.41
C LYS A 126 -16.93 -8.31 8.79
N GLU A 127 -17.70 -7.61 9.62
CA GLU A 127 -18.67 -6.60 9.16
C GLU A 127 -18.00 -5.45 8.40
N LEU A 128 -16.72 -5.16 8.68
CA LEU A 128 -15.94 -4.16 7.94
C LEU A 128 -15.93 -4.45 6.43
N PHE A 129 -15.74 -5.71 6.02
CA PHE A 129 -15.70 -6.11 4.61
C PHE A 129 -17.06 -6.04 3.91
N GLU A 130 -18.15 -6.00 4.67
CA GLU A 130 -19.53 -5.93 4.19
C GLU A 130 -20.04 -4.48 4.04
N LEU A 131 -19.22 -3.48 4.45
CA LEU A 131 -19.59 -2.07 4.37
C LEU A 131 -19.79 -1.61 2.91
N ASP A 132 -20.70 -0.66 2.74
CA ASP A 132 -20.90 0.03 1.46
C ASP A 132 -19.77 1.03 1.25
N CYS A 133 -18.90 0.75 0.28
CA CYS A 133 -17.76 1.60 -0.06
C CYS A 133 -17.42 1.47 -1.55
N ASP A 134 -16.68 2.47 -2.05
CA ASP A 134 -16.17 2.50 -3.42
C ASP A 134 -14.84 1.77 -3.53
N ILE A 135 -14.00 1.91 -2.50
CA ILE A 135 -12.63 1.40 -2.43
C ILE A 135 -12.43 0.66 -1.12
N LEU A 136 -11.94 -0.57 -1.19
CA LEU A 136 -11.54 -1.39 -0.05
C LEU A 136 -10.04 -1.61 -0.05
N VAL A 137 -9.37 -1.36 1.09
CA VAL A 137 -7.93 -1.54 1.23
C VAL A 137 -7.61 -2.48 2.40
N PRO A 138 -7.33 -3.76 2.15
CA PRO A 138 -6.79 -4.67 3.15
C PRO A 138 -5.32 -4.30 3.43
N ALA A 139 -5.04 -3.75 4.63
CA ALA A 139 -3.73 -3.25 5.05
C ALA A 139 -3.23 -3.88 6.36
N ALA A 140 -3.82 -4.99 6.81
CA ALA A 140 -3.45 -5.65 8.07
C ALA A 140 -2.54 -6.87 7.85
N ILE A 141 -3.11 -8.03 7.54
CA ILE A 141 -2.41 -9.30 7.42
C ILE A 141 -2.86 -10.09 6.18
N SER A 142 -2.20 -11.22 5.91
CA SER A 142 -2.55 -12.11 4.80
C SER A 142 -3.90 -12.82 5.00
N ASN A 143 -4.49 -13.32 3.90
CA ASN A 143 -5.68 -14.18 3.86
C ASN A 143 -6.90 -13.57 4.57
N GLN A 144 -7.17 -12.30 4.36
CA GLN A 144 -8.32 -11.61 4.94
C GLN A 144 -9.54 -11.66 4.02
N ILE A 145 -9.32 -11.60 2.71
CA ILE A 145 -10.36 -11.79 1.71
C ILE A 145 -10.21 -13.23 1.19
N THR A 146 -11.21 -14.04 1.50
CA THR A 146 -11.26 -15.46 1.18
C THR A 146 -12.52 -15.77 0.35
N GLU A 147 -12.69 -17.02 -0.08
CA GLU A 147 -13.91 -17.46 -0.76
C GLU A 147 -15.18 -17.25 0.08
N ASP A 148 -15.04 -17.27 1.42
CA ASP A 148 -16.17 -17.13 2.35
C ASP A 148 -16.76 -15.73 2.39
N ASN A 149 -15.96 -14.68 2.14
CA ASN A 149 -16.39 -13.27 2.24
C ASN A 149 -16.25 -12.46 0.94
N ALA A 150 -15.58 -12.99 -0.08
CA ALA A 150 -15.39 -12.27 -1.35
C ALA A 150 -16.72 -11.91 -2.05
N HIS A 151 -17.80 -12.67 -1.79
CA HIS A 151 -19.12 -12.39 -2.33
C HIS A 151 -19.81 -11.19 -1.66
N ASP A 152 -19.44 -10.82 -0.44
CA ASP A 152 -20.06 -9.77 0.37
C ASP A 152 -19.42 -8.41 0.12
N ILE A 153 -18.24 -8.36 -0.51
CA ILE A 153 -17.53 -7.12 -0.83
C ILE A 153 -18.32 -6.29 -1.84
N LYS A 154 -18.59 -5.04 -1.49
CA LYS A 154 -19.37 -4.08 -2.31
C LYS A 154 -18.50 -3.11 -3.09
N ALA A 155 -17.23 -2.97 -2.73
CA ALA A 155 -16.30 -2.09 -3.39
C ALA A 155 -16.15 -2.42 -4.89
N SER A 156 -16.00 -1.39 -5.72
CA SER A 156 -15.67 -1.56 -7.15
C SER A 156 -14.15 -1.68 -7.39
N ILE A 157 -13.35 -1.24 -6.40
CA ILE A 157 -11.89 -1.29 -6.41
C ILE A 157 -11.41 -1.90 -5.09
N VAL A 158 -10.51 -2.88 -5.19
CA VAL A 158 -9.75 -3.44 -4.06
C VAL A 158 -8.27 -3.20 -4.30
N VAL A 159 -7.56 -2.56 -3.35
CA VAL A 159 -6.12 -2.29 -3.47
C VAL A 159 -5.40 -2.90 -2.28
N GLU A 160 -4.53 -3.85 -2.54
CA GLU A 160 -3.87 -4.63 -1.50
C GLU A 160 -2.64 -3.89 -0.95
N ALA A 161 -2.73 -3.42 0.28
CA ALA A 161 -1.61 -2.80 1.00
C ALA A 161 -0.84 -3.80 1.88
N ALA A 162 -1.50 -4.86 2.38
CA ALA A 162 -0.86 -5.97 3.07
C ALA A 162 -0.28 -6.99 2.08
N ASN A 163 0.59 -7.88 2.55
CA ASN A 163 1.13 -8.98 1.75
C ASN A 163 0.12 -10.14 1.68
N GLY A 164 -0.30 -10.51 0.47
CA GLY A 164 -1.19 -11.63 0.21
C GLY A 164 -2.52 -11.58 0.99
N PRO A 165 -3.21 -10.42 1.04
CA PRO A 165 -4.44 -10.31 1.82
C PRO A 165 -5.62 -11.02 1.18
N THR A 166 -5.58 -11.26 -0.13
CA THR A 166 -6.63 -11.93 -0.90
C THR A 166 -6.15 -13.28 -1.39
N THR A 167 -6.92 -14.34 -1.12
CA THR A 167 -6.61 -15.68 -1.60
C THR A 167 -6.76 -15.79 -3.13
N PRO A 168 -6.13 -16.78 -3.79
CA PRO A 168 -6.33 -17.00 -5.23
C PRO A 168 -7.79 -17.22 -5.61
N GLU A 169 -8.54 -17.97 -4.79
CA GLU A 169 -9.96 -18.25 -4.97
C GLU A 169 -10.78 -16.97 -4.89
N ALA A 170 -10.54 -16.14 -3.87
CA ALA A 170 -11.17 -14.83 -3.72
C ALA A 170 -10.81 -13.88 -4.88
N THR A 171 -9.56 -13.89 -5.34
CA THR A 171 -9.13 -13.10 -6.51
C THR A 171 -9.98 -13.44 -7.73
N ARG A 172 -10.24 -14.73 -7.99
CA ARG A 172 -11.08 -15.17 -9.07
C ARG A 172 -12.53 -14.67 -8.92
N ILE A 173 -13.12 -14.84 -7.72
CA ILE A 173 -14.48 -14.37 -7.42
C ILE A 173 -14.61 -12.85 -7.65
N LEU A 174 -13.67 -12.06 -7.11
CA LEU A 174 -13.69 -10.61 -7.29
C LEU A 174 -13.56 -10.20 -8.76
N THR A 175 -12.69 -10.88 -9.51
CA THR A 175 -12.48 -10.62 -10.95
C THR A 175 -13.74 -10.96 -11.76
N GLU A 176 -14.39 -12.11 -11.49
CA GLU A 176 -15.65 -12.51 -12.14
C GLU A 176 -16.79 -11.54 -11.84
N ARG A 177 -16.79 -10.91 -10.67
CA ARG A 177 -17.73 -9.85 -10.27
C ARG A 177 -17.40 -8.50 -10.90
N GLY A 178 -16.32 -8.38 -11.66
CA GLY A 178 -15.89 -7.14 -12.30
C GLY A 178 -15.23 -6.13 -11.35
N ILE A 179 -14.83 -6.54 -10.15
CA ILE A 179 -14.10 -5.71 -9.21
C ILE A 179 -12.65 -5.58 -9.68
N LEU A 180 -12.13 -4.35 -9.71
CA LEU A 180 -10.72 -4.10 -10.05
C LEU A 180 -9.85 -4.36 -8.82
N LEU A 181 -9.13 -5.48 -8.82
CA LEU A 181 -8.17 -5.82 -7.79
C LEU A 181 -6.76 -5.40 -8.22
N VAL A 182 -6.16 -4.47 -7.49
CA VAL A 182 -4.75 -4.07 -7.64
C VAL A 182 -3.90 -4.88 -6.66
N PRO A 183 -3.00 -5.74 -7.15
CA PRO A 183 -2.28 -6.68 -6.30
C PRO A 183 -1.20 -6.01 -5.45
N ASP A 184 -0.91 -6.63 -4.32
CA ASP A 184 0.10 -6.23 -3.35
C ASP A 184 1.48 -5.98 -3.97
N VAL A 185 1.93 -6.86 -4.84
CA VAL A 185 3.23 -6.75 -5.52
C VAL A 185 3.39 -5.44 -6.31
N LEU A 186 2.30 -4.81 -6.71
CA LEU A 186 2.28 -3.48 -7.33
C LEU A 186 2.00 -2.39 -6.30
N ALA A 187 0.92 -2.49 -5.55
CA ALA A 187 0.44 -1.42 -4.66
C ALA A 187 1.40 -1.14 -3.50
N SER A 188 1.99 -2.17 -2.89
CA SER A 188 2.94 -2.03 -1.78
C SER A 188 4.38 -1.74 -2.23
N ALA A 189 4.65 -1.67 -3.54
CA ALA A 189 6.00 -1.50 -4.09
C ALA A 189 6.66 -0.15 -3.76
N GLY A 190 5.92 0.81 -3.21
CA GLY A 190 6.47 2.11 -2.81
C GLY A 190 7.66 1.98 -1.86
N GLY A 191 7.54 1.13 -0.84
CA GLY A 191 8.59 0.90 0.14
C GLY A 191 9.89 0.38 -0.46
N VAL A 192 9.83 -0.66 -1.30
CA VAL A 192 11.01 -1.23 -1.94
C VAL A 192 11.60 -0.29 -3.01
N THR A 193 10.76 0.48 -3.70
CA THR A 193 11.22 1.48 -4.68
C THR A 193 12.04 2.57 -4.00
N VAL A 194 11.58 3.12 -2.87
CA VAL A 194 12.35 4.13 -2.13
C VAL A 194 13.56 3.50 -1.43
N SER A 195 13.54 2.23 -1.05
CA SER A 195 14.75 1.52 -0.61
C SER A 195 15.80 1.45 -1.72
N TYR A 196 15.38 1.20 -2.97
CA TYR A 196 16.29 1.27 -4.11
C TYR A 196 16.83 2.70 -4.33
N PHE A 197 16.02 3.73 -4.16
CA PHE A 197 16.46 5.12 -4.22
C PHE A 197 17.47 5.44 -3.12
N GLU A 198 17.25 4.96 -1.90
CA GLU A 198 18.22 5.09 -0.81
C GLU A 198 19.58 4.48 -1.19
N TRP A 199 19.58 3.29 -1.77
CA TRP A 199 20.79 2.65 -2.26
C TRP A 199 21.49 3.47 -3.35
N VAL A 200 20.74 4.02 -4.32
CA VAL A 200 21.26 4.89 -5.38
C VAL A 200 21.91 6.14 -4.78
N GLN A 201 21.21 6.84 -3.89
CA GLN A 201 21.69 8.06 -3.22
C GLN A 201 22.98 7.78 -2.42
N ASN A 202 23.04 6.68 -1.70
CA ASN A 202 24.24 6.27 -0.95
C ASN A 202 25.44 6.00 -1.85
N ASN A 203 25.25 5.34 -3.01
CA ASN A 203 26.33 5.05 -3.94
C ASN A 203 26.79 6.29 -4.73
N GLN A 204 25.89 7.25 -4.95
CA GLN A 204 26.21 8.51 -5.62
C GLN A 204 26.79 9.56 -4.66
N GLY A 205 26.59 9.40 -3.34
CA GLY A 205 26.99 10.41 -2.34
C GLY A 205 26.19 11.71 -2.44
N TYR A 206 25.00 11.67 -3.04
CA TYR A 206 24.10 12.82 -3.21
C TYR A 206 22.68 12.45 -2.80
N TYR A 207 22.07 13.24 -1.92
CA TYR A 207 20.78 12.95 -1.31
C TYR A 207 19.69 13.87 -1.86
N TRP A 208 18.57 13.28 -2.22
CA TRP A 208 17.41 13.94 -2.79
C TRP A 208 16.49 14.51 -1.69
N SER A 209 15.75 15.55 -2.02
CA SER A 209 14.67 16.05 -1.18
C SER A 209 13.52 15.03 -1.12
N GLU A 210 12.60 15.18 -0.16
CA GLU A 210 11.41 14.33 -0.07
C GLU A 210 10.53 14.48 -1.31
N GLU A 211 10.43 15.69 -1.84
CA GLU A 211 9.67 15.99 -3.06
C GLU A 211 10.24 15.24 -4.27
N GLU A 212 11.57 15.27 -4.45
CA GLU A 212 12.23 14.54 -5.54
C GLU A 212 12.04 13.03 -5.41
N VAL A 213 12.10 12.47 -4.19
CA VAL A 213 11.85 11.06 -3.93
C VAL A 213 10.41 10.70 -4.30
N ASN A 214 9.44 11.50 -3.86
CA ASN A 214 8.02 11.26 -4.09
C ASN A 214 7.65 11.37 -5.57
N GLU A 215 8.21 12.35 -6.30
CA GLU A 215 8.00 12.53 -7.74
C GLU A 215 8.52 11.31 -8.52
N LYS A 216 9.78 10.90 -8.25
CA LYS A 216 10.40 9.72 -8.88
C LYS A 216 9.65 8.42 -8.53
N LEU A 217 9.11 8.32 -7.32
CA LEU A 217 8.28 7.19 -6.91
C LEU A 217 6.99 7.15 -7.74
N ARG A 218 6.30 8.29 -7.87
CA ARG A 218 5.07 8.42 -8.65
C ARG A 218 5.29 8.00 -10.09
N GLU A 219 6.29 8.55 -10.77
CA GLU A 219 6.61 8.21 -12.16
C GLU A 219 6.80 6.68 -12.35
N LYS A 220 7.55 6.05 -11.44
CA LYS A 220 7.81 4.60 -11.54
C LYS A 220 6.57 3.75 -11.30
N LEU A 221 5.76 4.10 -10.32
CA LEU A 221 4.56 3.31 -9.99
C LEU A 221 3.45 3.51 -11.01
N GLU A 222 3.26 4.72 -11.55
CA GLU A 222 2.30 4.97 -12.62
C GLU A 222 2.66 4.18 -13.87
N ALA A 223 3.92 4.21 -14.31
CA ALA A 223 4.39 3.44 -15.46
C ALA A 223 4.26 1.93 -15.24
N ALA A 224 4.52 1.45 -14.04
CA ALA A 224 4.34 0.03 -13.68
C ALA A 224 2.86 -0.37 -13.70
N PHE A 225 1.99 0.48 -13.13
CA PHE A 225 0.54 0.26 -13.13
C PHE A 225 0.01 0.14 -14.56
N ASP A 226 0.36 1.11 -15.42
CA ASP A 226 -0.10 1.13 -16.82
C ASP A 226 0.33 -0.15 -17.55
N THR A 227 1.60 -0.52 -17.42
CA THR A 227 2.14 -1.73 -18.07
C THR A 227 1.40 -3.00 -17.62
N ILE A 228 1.14 -3.14 -16.30
CA ILE A 228 0.44 -4.29 -15.73
C ILE A 228 -1.03 -4.29 -16.14
N TYR A 229 -1.69 -3.14 -16.06
CA TYR A 229 -3.09 -2.99 -16.42
C TYR A 229 -3.33 -3.30 -17.91
N GLU A 230 -2.53 -2.76 -18.80
CA GLU A 230 -2.63 -3.02 -20.25
C GLU A 230 -2.43 -4.51 -20.56
N LEU A 231 -1.43 -5.17 -19.95
CA LEU A 231 -1.23 -6.60 -20.14
C LEU A 231 -2.43 -7.40 -19.63
N SER A 232 -2.98 -7.04 -18.47
CA SER A 232 -4.17 -7.66 -17.89
C SER A 232 -5.36 -7.58 -18.84
N GLN A 233 -5.65 -6.37 -19.37
CA GLN A 233 -6.77 -6.15 -20.29
C GLN A 233 -6.58 -6.88 -21.63
N ASN A 234 -5.39 -6.78 -22.22
CA ASN A 234 -5.09 -7.38 -23.52
C ASN A 234 -5.14 -8.92 -23.50
N ARG A 235 -4.75 -9.52 -22.37
CA ARG A 235 -4.77 -10.98 -22.19
C ARG A 235 -5.99 -11.51 -21.46
N LYS A 236 -6.86 -10.63 -20.94
CA LYS A 236 -8.04 -10.99 -20.14
C LYS A 236 -7.68 -11.85 -18.93
N ILE A 237 -6.64 -11.45 -18.22
CA ILE A 237 -6.14 -12.07 -16.99
C ILE A 237 -6.21 -11.06 -15.85
N ASP A 238 -6.19 -11.52 -14.60
CA ASP A 238 -6.11 -10.61 -13.45
C ASP A 238 -4.77 -9.87 -13.39
N MET A 239 -4.73 -8.74 -12.66
CA MET A 239 -3.54 -7.89 -12.57
C MET A 239 -2.39 -8.58 -11.81
N ARG A 240 -2.65 -9.51 -10.90
CA ARG A 240 -1.62 -10.27 -10.18
C ARG A 240 -0.85 -11.17 -11.15
N LEU A 241 -1.56 -11.93 -11.96
CA LEU A 241 -0.94 -12.78 -12.98
C LEU A 241 -0.16 -11.94 -14.00
N ALA A 242 -0.71 -10.79 -14.43
CA ALA A 242 -0.02 -9.86 -15.31
C ALA A 242 1.29 -9.33 -14.70
N ALA A 243 1.28 -8.95 -13.43
CA ALA A 243 2.46 -8.49 -12.70
C ALA A 243 3.54 -9.57 -12.60
N TYR A 244 3.16 -10.80 -12.28
CA TYR A 244 4.10 -11.94 -12.26
C TYR A 244 4.69 -12.25 -13.62
N ILE A 245 3.91 -12.22 -14.69
CA ILE A 245 4.42 -12.42 -16.07
C ILE A 245 5.50 -11.39 -16.39
N ILE A 246 5.25 -10.10 -16.08
CA ILE A 246 6.22 -9.03 -16.33
C ILE A 246 7.48 -9.22 -15.48
N GLY A 247 7.33 -9.50 -14.18
CA GLY A 247 8.44 -9.69 -13.25
C GLY A 247 9.32 -10.87 -13.65
N ILE A 248 8.73 -12.03 -13.90
CA ILE A 248 9.43 -13.25 -14.29
C ILE A 248 10.15 -13.04 -15.63
N LYS A 249 9.49 -12.40 -16.60
CA LYS A 249 10.09 -12.11 -17.91
C LYS A 249 11.36 -11.25 -17.77
N ARG A 250 11.29 -10.15 -17.01
CA ARG A 250 12.43 -9.26 -16.74
C ARG A 250 13.59 -10.00 -16.07
N THR A 251 13.30 -10.84 -15.07
CA THR A 251 14.30 -11.63 -14.36
C THR A 251 14.95 -12.66 -15.29
N ALA A 252 14.17 -13.35 -16.11
CA ALA A 252 14.67 -14.32 -17.07
C ALA A 252 15.51 -13.68 -18.20
N GLU A 253 15.18 -12.46 -18.63
CA GLU A 253 15.97 -11.70 -19.59
C GLU A 253 17.32 -11.23 -19.00
N ALA A 254 17.33 -10.82 -17.74
CA ALA A 254 18.55 -10.41 -17.04
C ALA A 254 19.50 -11.58 -16.69
N ALA A 255 19.00 -12.81 -16.65
CA ALA A 255 19.79 -14.02 -16.38
C ALA A 255 20.45 -14.64 -17.65
N ARG A 256 20.22 -14.09 -18.83
CA ARG A 256 20.82 -14.49 -20.10
C ARG A 256 22.05 -13.66 -20.43
#